data_b71977ba0925f95535ea49caabc6c8ac
#
_entry.id   b71977ba0925f95535ea49caabc6c8ac
#
_cell.length_a   1.000
_cell.length_b   1.000
_cell.length_c   1.000
_cell.angle_alpha   90.00
_cell.angle_beta   90.00
_cell.angle_gamma   90.00
#
_symmetry.space_group_name_H-M   'P 1'
#
loop_
_entity.id
_entity.type
_entity.pdbx_description
1 polymer ?
#
loop_
_entity_poly.entity_id
_entity_poly.type
_entity_poly.pdbx_seq_one_letter_code
_entity_poly.pdbx_strand_id
1 'polypeptide(L)'
;MAKILMKGNEAFGKAAIEAGCHYFFGYPITPQSELPEYLSRELPKVGGAFVQAESEVAAINMVYGAGGSGTRVMTSSSSPGVALKQEGITYCAGAEVPCVVLNVMRGGPGLGTIQPSQSDYYMATKGGGNGDYRTPVFAPASVQEAVDMIIEAFDVADLYRTPVMVLADGMIGQMMEPVDFDKERKIREIPEKTWAANGTGGKRQPNVINSLYLSLIHI
;
A
#
# COMPACT_ATOMS: atom_id res chain seq x y z
N MET A 1 -16.82 -1.11 -21.15
CA MET A 1 -17.95 -0.43 -20.45
C MET A 1 -17.75 1.08 -20.43
N ALA A 2 -18.69 1.86 -19.88
CA ALA A 2 -18.55 3.31 -19.83
C ALA A 2 -17.51 3.71 -18.77
N LYS A 3 -16.65 4.68 -19.10
CA LYS A 3 -15.74 5.29 -18.13
C LYS A 3 -16.51 5.99 -17.01
N ILE A 4 -16.03 5.90 -15.80
CA ILE A 4 -16.63 6.53 -14.62
C ILE A 4 -15.82 7.80 -14.29
N LEU A 5 -16.48 8.94 -14.20
CA LEU A 5 -15.85 10.17 -13.75
C LEU A 5 -15.65 10.09 -12.24
N MET A 6 -14.40 10.07 -11.78
CA MET A 6 -14.05 9.94 -10.36
C MET A 6 -12.92 10.88 -9.97
N LYS A 7 -12.93 11.28 -8.69
CA LYS A 7 -11.79 11.94 -8.05
C LYS A 7 -10.65 10.93 -7.87
N GLY A 8 -9.40 11.36 -8.06
CA GLY A 8 -8.24 10.47 -7.97
C GLY A 8 -8.18 9.67 -6.68
N ASN A 9 -8.30 10.31 -5.52
CA ASN A 9 -8.27 9.62 -4.23
C ASN A 9 -9.35 8.53 -4.11
N GLU A 10 -10.57 8.77 -4.61
CA GLU A 10 -11.63 7.75 -4.63
C GLU A 10 -11.32 6.63 -5.63
N ALA A 11 -10.77 6.97 -6.79
CA ALA A 11 -10.37 6.00 -7.80
C ALA A 11 -9.25 5.08 -7.29
N PHE A 12 -8.31 5.60 -6.49
CA PHE A 12 -7.27 4.79 -5.83
C PHE A 12 -7.88 3.77 -4.87
N GLY A 13 -8.85 4.19 -4.06
CA GLY A 13 -9.57 3.28 -3.16
C GLY A 13 -10.33 2.20 -3.92
N LYS A 14 -11.02 2.57 -5.01
CA LYS A 14 -11.72 1.60 -5.87
C LYS A 14 -10.74 0.63 -6.53
N ALA A 15 -9.60 1.11 -7.03
CA ALA A 15 -8.56 0.26 -7.62
C ALA A 15 -8.01 -0.77 -6.62
N ALA A 16 -7.83 -0.39 -5.37
CA ALA A 16 -7.41 -1.32 -4.33
C ALA A 16 -8.43 -2.43 -4.10
N ILE A 17 -9.73 -2.10 -4.05
CA ILE A 17 -10.81 -3.10 -3.91
C ILE A 17 -10.84 -4.04 -5.14
N GLU A 18 -10.76 -3.51 -6.34
CA GLU A 18 -10.71 -4.30 -7.59
C GLU A 18 -9.48 -5.22 -7.64
N ALA A 19 -8.38 -4.80 -7.02
CA ALA A 19 -7.18 -5.63 -6.83
C ALA A 19 -7.33 -6.70 -5.73
N GLY A 20 -8.49 -6.83 -5.08
CA GLY A 20 -8.70 -7.78 -3.99
C GLY A 20 -8.09 -7.37 -2.66
N CYS A 21 -7.87 -6.08 -2.43
CA CYS A 21 -7.50 -5.57 -1.11
C CYS A 21 -8.66 -5.75 -0.13
N HIS A 22 -8.40 -6.47 0.98
CA HIS A 22 -9.39 -6.72 2.01
C HIS A 22 -9.17 -5.89 3.28
N TYR A 23 -7.97 -5.36 3.50
CA TYR A 23 -7.65 -4.61 4.71
C TYR A 23 -6.98 -3.29 4.37
N PHE A 24 -7.51 -2.24 5.01
CA PHE A 24 -6.89 -0.91 4.99
C PHE A 24 -6.70 -0.42 6.43
N PHE A 25 -5.47 0.00 6.72
CA PHE A 25 -5.11 0.65 7.97
C PHE A 25 -4.46 1.99 7.68
N GLY A 26 -5.01 3.07 8.22
CA GLY A 26 -4.52 4.40 7.92
C GLY A 26 -4.76 5.39 9.04
N TYR A 27 -4.13 6.55 8.91
CA TYR A 27 -4.33 7.72 9.76
C TYR A 27 -4.67 8.92 8.87
N PRO A 28 -5.61 9.78 9.25
CA PRO A 28 -6.04 10.91 8.43
C PRO A 28 -4.92 11.91 8.19
N ILE A 29 -4.71 12.29 6.93
CA ILE A 29 -3.76 13.33 6.53
C ILE A 29 -4.17 13.92 5.17
N THR A 30 -4.07 15.24 5.03
CA THR A 30 -4.27 15.93 3.75
C THR A 30 -3.02 15.74 2.87
N PRO A 31 -3.16 15.54 1.53
CA PRO A 31 -4.37 15.66 0.70
C PRO A 31 -5.02 14.34 0.28
N GLN A 32 -4.93 13.28 1.06
CA GLN A 32 -5.43 11.95 0.70
C GLN A 32 -6.78 11.57 1.33
N SER A 33 -7.46 12.50 2.02
CA SER A 33 -8.59 12.21 2.91
C SER A 33 -9.74 11.44 2.26
N GLU A 34 -10.04 11.70 0.99
CA GLU A 34 -11.15 11.04 0.29
C GLU A 34 -10.87 9.54 0.03
N LEU A 35 -9.60 9.11 0.03
CA LEU A 35 -9.26 7.69 -0.12
C LEU A 35 -9.71 6.88 1.10
N PRO A 36 -9.29 7.20 2.35
CA PRO A 36 -9.78 6.47 3.52
C PRO A 36 -11.30 6.64 3.71
N GLU A 37 -11.89 7.79 3.39
CA GLU A 37 -13.34 7.98 3.40
C GLU A 37 -14.04 7.01 2.44
N TYR A 38 -13.55 6.88 1.21
CA TYR A 38 -14.05 5.92 0.24
C TYR A 38 -13.92 4.48 0.76
N LEU A 39 -12.75 4.08 1.23
CA LEU A 39 -12.50 2.72 1.72
C LEU A 39 -13.30 2.38 2.98
N SER A 40 -13.52 3.34 3.88
CA SER A 40 -14.36 3.12 5.08
C SER A 40 -15.80 2.75 4.72
N ARG A 41 -16.30 3.26 3.60
CA ARG A 41 -17.66 3.01 3.10
C ARG A 41 -17.75 1.73 2.25
N GLU A 42 -16.73 1.44 1.45
CA GLU A 42 -16.80 0.41 0.41
C GLU A 42 -16.18 -0.94 0.84
N LEU A 43 -15.09 -0.95 1.62
CA LEU A 43 -14.46 -2.20 2.06
C LEU A 43 -15.40 -3.14 2.84
N PRO A 44 -16.24 -2.66 3.77
CA PRO A 44 -17.19 -3.55 4.47
C PRO A 44 -18.18 -4.24 3.53
N LYS A 45 -18.52 -3.62 2.40
CA LYS A 45 -19.47 -4.20 1.43
C LYS A 45 -18.91 -5.43 0.70
N VAL A 46 -17.60 -5.54 0.63
CA VAL A 46 -16.90 -6.68 0.01
C VAL A 46 -16.30 -7.64 1.05
N GLY A 47 -16.72 -7.52 2.32
CA GLY A 47 -16.24 -8.37 3.40
C GLY A 47 -14.84 -8.01 3.91
N GLY A 48 -14.33 -6.83 3.55
CA GLY A 48 -13.07 -6.29 4.04
C GLY A 48 -13.22 -5.47 5.32
N ALA A 49 -12.10 -5.01 5.87
CA ALA A 49 -12.08 -4.17 7.07
C ALA A 49 -11.27 -2.89 6.86
N PHE A 50 -11.84 -1.80 7.32
CA PHE A 50 -11.20 -0.49 7.42
C PHE A 50 -10.96 -0.16 8.90
N VAL A 51 -9.73 0.26 9.23
CA VAL A 51 -9.40 0.75 10.58
C VAL A 51 -8.66 2.07 10.50
N GLN A 52 -9.20 3.08 11.16
CA GLN A 52 -8.45 4.30 11.45
C GLN A 52 -7.62 4.06 12.70
N ALA A 53 -6.31 3.98 12.53
CA ALA A 53 -5.35 3.83 13.62
C ALA A 53 -5.14 5.16 14.37
N GLU A 54 -4.55 5.10 15.56
CA GLU A 54 -4.22 6.30 16.33
C GLU A 54 -2.99 7.07 15.80
N SER A 55 -2.20 6.45 14.92
CA SER A 55 -1.01 7.05 14.30
C SER A 55 -0.61 6.29 13.03
N GLU A 56 0.27 6.91 12.24
CA GLU A 56 0.87 6.25 11.07
C GLU A 56 1.74 5.06 11.47
N VAL A 57 2.40 5.12 12.63
CA VAL A 57 3.21 4.02 13.17
C VAL A 57 2.32 2.83 13.52
N ALA A 58 1.19 3.06 14.19
CA ALA A 58 0.22 2.00 14.46
C ALA A 58 -0.35 1.41 13.16
N ALA A 59 -0.71 2.26 12.21
CA ALA A 59 -1.26 1.82 10.92
C ALA A 59 -0.31 0.85 10.18
N ILE A 60 0.98 1.18 10.09
CA ILE A 60 1.93 0.30 9.38
C ILE A 60 2.19 -1.00 10.13
N ASN A 61 2.14 -1.02 11.47
CA ASN A 61 2.24 -2.25 12.24
C ASN A 61 1.01 -3.16 12.06
N MET A 62 -0.19 -2.58 11.92
CA MET A 62 -1.40 -3.34 11.53
C MET A 62 -1.25 -3.92 10.12
N VAL A 63 -0.68 -3.17 9.17
CA VAL A 63 -0.36 -3.66 7.82
C VAL A 63 0.59 -4.84 7.88
N TYR A 64 1.66 -4.76 8.70
CA TYR A 64 2.62 -5.85 8.89
C TYR A 64 1.91 -7.14 9.36
N GLY A 65 1.04 -7.04 10.38
CA GLY A 65 0.27 -8.18 10.88
C GLY A 65 -0.68 -8.78 9.84
N ALA A 66 -1.46 -7.95 9.16
CA ALA A 66 -2.41 -8.40 8.15
C ALA A 66 -1.71 -8.99 6.92
N GLY A 67 -0.67 -8.34 6.41
CA GLY A 67 0.14 -8.87 5.31
C GLY A 67 0.79 -10.20 5.65
N GLY A 68 1.29 -10.36 6.89
CA GLY A 68 1.84 -11.61 7.39
C GLY A 68 0.83 -12.77 7.40
N SER A 69 -0.47 -12.48 7.52
CA SER A 69 -1.54 -13.49 7.36
C SER A 69 -1.79 -13.92 5.90
N GLY A 70 -1.09 -13.30 4.93
CA GLY A 70 -1.23 -13.59 3.51
C GLY A 70 -2.33 -12.81 2.80
N THR A 71 -3.01 -11.90 3.48
CA THR A 71 -4.10 -11.12 2.91
C THR A 71 -3.55 -9.89 2.18
N ARG A 72 -4.15 -9.49 1.06
CA ARG A 72 -3.84 -8.21 0.41
C ARG A 72 -4.25 -7.06 1.32
N VAL A 73 -3.29 -6.22 1.66
CA VAL A 73 -3.43 -5.09 2.58
C VAL A 73 -2.78 -3.84 2.01
N MET A 74 -3.37 -2.71 2.32
CA MET A 74 -2.89 -1.40 1.90
C MET A 74 -2.87 -0.41 3.06
N THR A 75 -1.94 0.51 3.01
CA THR A 75 -1.99 1.77 3.75
C THR A 75 -1.74 2.93 2.81
N SER A 76 -2.27 4.09 3.16
CA SER A 76 -1.95 5.33 2.47
C SER A 76 -1.58 6.42 3.47
N SER A 77 -0.87 7.41 3.01
CA SER A 77 -0.52 8.61 3.76
C SER A 77 -0.06 9.72 2.81
N SER A 78 0.46 10.78 3.38
CA SER A 78 1.12 11.87 2.66
C SER A 78 2.48 12.11 3.30
N SER A 79 3.46 12.39 2.54
CA SER A 79 4.85 12.76 2.85
C SER A 79 5.33 12.57 4.30
N PRO A 80 4.98 13.45 5.28
CA PRO A 80 5.46 13.28 6.66
C PRO A 80 4.88 12.03 7.33
N GLY A 81 3.66 11.61 6.98
CA GLY A 81 3.08 10.38 7.52
C GLY A 81 3.73 9.13 6.93
N VAL A 82 4.18 9.17 5.66
CA VAL A 82 4.98 8.07 5.08
C VAL A 82 6.36 8.01 5.74
N ALA A 83 6.95 9.16 6.08
CA ALA A 83 8.20 9.20 6.84
C ALA A 83 8.06 8.49 8.20
N LEU A 84 6.95 8.66 8.91
CA LEU A 84 6.67 7.94 10.16
C LEU A 84 6.48 6.42 9.96
N LYS A 85 6.11 5.97 8.78
CA LYS A 85 5.94 4.54 8.47
C LYS A 85 7.22 3.81 8.08
N GLN A 86 8.34 4.50 7.90
CA GLN A 86 9.56 3.92 7.33
C GLN A 86 10.10 2.73 8.12
N GLU A 87 10.05 2.77 9.44
CA GLU A 87 10.45 1.62 10.28
C GLU A 87 9.57 0.39 10.00
N GLY A 88 8.25 0.56 9.96
CA GLY A 88 7.34 -0.55 9.66
C GLY A 88 7.49 -1.08 8.23
N ILE A 89 7.77 -0.21 7.24
CA ILE A 89 8.08 -0.63 5.86
C ILE A 89 9.35 -1.48 5.83
N THR A 90 10.38 -1.10 6.61
CA THR A 90 11.61 -1.90 6.80
C THR A 90 11.29 -3.30 7.35
N TYR A 91 10.40 -3.38 8.34
CA TYR A 91 9.97 -4.68 8.88
C TYR A 91 9.21 -5.52 7.85
N CYS A 92 8.33 -4.91 7.07
CA CYS A 92 7.67 -5.60 5.96
C CYS A 92 8.69 -6.14 4.93
N ALA A 93 9.70 -5.33 4.58
CA ALA A 93 10.74 -5.76 3.66
C ALA A 93 11.60 -6.90 4.25
N GLY A 94 12.06 -6.77 5.51
CA GLY A 94 12.89 -7.77 6.17
C GLY A 94 12.17 -9.09 6.44
N ALA A 95 10.87 -9.07 6.64
CA ALA A 95 10.04 -10.28 6.85
C ALA A 95 9.39 -10.79 5.55
N GLU A 96 9.68 -10.19 4.41
CA GLU A 96 9.09 -10.52 3.10
C GLU A 96 7.55 -10.50 3.13
N VAL A 97 6.98 -9.48 3.78
CA VAL A 97 5.54 -9.28 3.90
C VAL A 97 5.04 -8.36 2.78
N PRO A 98 4.20 -8.87 1.86
CA PRO A 98 3.66 -8.06 0.79
C PRO A 98 2.62 -7.06 1.30
N CYS A 99 2.75 -5.80 0.87
CA CYS A 99 1.76 -4.76 1.12
C CYS A 99 1.91 -3.63 0.10
N VAL A 100 0.88 -2.81 -0.05
CA VAL A 100 0.93 -1.61 -0.88
C VAL A 100 0.89 -0.37 0.01
N VAL A 101 1.85 0.53 -0.22
CA VAL A 101 1.95 1.83 0.46
C VAL A 101 1.75 2.94 -0.56
N LEU A 102 0.63 3.64 -0.48
CA LEU A 102 0.37 4.79 -1.35
C LEU A 102 0.77 6.09 -0.64
N ASN A 103 1.61 6.86 -1.28
CA ASN A 103 1.97 8.21 -0.88
C ASN A 103 1.30 9.23 -1.81
N VAL A 104 0.33 9.98 -1.30
CA VAL A 104 -0.22 11.15 -1.98
C VAL A 104 0.60 12.36 -1.53
N MET A 105 1.69 12.61 -2.26
CA MET A 105 2.74 13.53 -1.87
C MET A 105 2.26 14.98 -1.71
N ARG A 106 2.86 15.67 -0.75
CA ARG A 106 2.70 17.10 -0.51
C ARG A 106 4.04 17.78 -0.24
N GLY A 107 4.07 19.09 -0.29
CA GLY A 107 5.30 19.85 -0.08
C GLY A 107 5.89 19.70 1.31
N GLY A 108 7.20 19.49 1.36
CA GLY A 108 8.07 19.40 2.53
C GLY A 108 9.22 20.39 2.43
N PRO A 109 10.26 20.27 3.29
CA PRO A 109 10.44 19.28 4.38
C PRO A 109 9.64 19.56 5.66
N GLY A 110 9.69 18.63 6.60
CA GLY A 110 8.98 18.70 7.89
C GLY A 110 7.49 18.54 7.73
N LEU A 111 6.69 19.29 8.47
CA LEU A 111 5.23 19.30 8.32
C LEU A 111 4.82 19.76 6.92
N GLY A 112 5.61 20.67 6.35
CA GLY A 112 5.44 21.16 4.99
C GLY A 112 4.13 21.91 4.78
N THR A 113 3.57 21.71 3.59
CA THR A 113 2.30 22.32 3.16
C THR A 113 1.37 21.26 2.63
N ILE A 114 0.07 21.54 2.55
CA ILE A 114 -0.92 20.66 1.93
C ILE A 114 -0.92 20.72 0.40
N GLN A 115 -0.09 21.58 -0.19
CA GLN A 115 0.01 21.76 -1.64
C GLN A 115 0.69 20.54 -2.29
N PRO A 116 0.29 20.17 -3.51
CA PRO A 116 0.91 19.09 -4.25
C PRO A 116 2.42 19.28 -4.42
N SER A 117 3.16 18.18 -4.32
CA SER A 117 4.61 18.16 -4.57
C SER A 117 5.02 16.75 -4.98
N GLN A 118 6.18 16.61 -5.64
CA GLN A 118 6.79 15.35 -6.02
C GLN A 118 8.19 15.21 -5.39
N SER A 119 8.33 15.63 -4.12
CA SER A 119 9.62 15.74 -3.44
C SER A 119 10.06 14.50 -2.67
N ASP A 120 9.23 13.43 -2.60
CA ASP A 120 9.56 12.21 -1.84
C ASP A 120 10.23 11.12 -2.69
N TYR A 121 10.71 11.47 -3.86
CA TYR A 121 11.33 10.51 -4.79
C TYR A 121 12.49 9.74 -4.14
N TYR A 122 13.39 10.40 -3.45
CA TYR A 122 14.52 9.73 -2.80
C TYR A 122 14.10 8.89 -1.59
N MET A 123 13.12 9.35 -0.82
CA MET A 123 12.56 8.56 0.28
C MET A 123 12.00 7.22 -0.20
N ALA A 124 11.36 7.20 -1.36
CA ALA A 124 10.78 6.00 -1.94
C ALA A 124 11.84 5.11 -2.64
N THR A 125 12.75 5.71 -3.42
CA THR A 125 13.64 4.97 -4.33
C THR A 125 15.01 4.67 -3.75
N LYS A 126 15.46 5.42 -2.73
CA LYS A 126 16.77 5.21 -2.07
C LYS A 126 16.67 4.47 -0.74
N GLY A 127 15.43 4.18 -0.27
CA GLY A 127 15.16 3.56 1.01
C GLY A 127 15.08 4.59 2.13
N GLY A 128 13.95 4.64 2.83
CA GLY A 128 13.70 5.58 3.92
C GLY A 128 13.98 5.01 5.30
N GLY A 129 14.08 3.68 5.43
CA GLY A 129 14.37 2.98 6.67
C GLY A 129 15.78 2.38 6.69
N ASN A 130 16.06 1.53 7.66
CA ASN A 130 17.34 0.85 7.83
C ASN A 130 17.42 -0.46 6.99
N GLY A 131 18.64 -0.93 6.73
CA GLY A 131 18.91 -2.27 6.20
C GLY A 131 19.07 -2.36 4.69
N ASP A 132 19.29 -1.25 4.00
CA ASP A 132 19.63 -1.18 2.56
C ASP A 132 18.63 -1.88 1.62
N TYR A 133 17.38 -2.11 2.06
CA TYR A 133 16.33 -2.68 1.23
C TYR A 133 15.93 -1.76 0.08
N ARG A 134 15.28 -2.33 -0.93
CA ARG A 134 14.68 -1.60 -2.04
C ARG A 134 13.25 -2.06 -2.25
N THR A 135 12.39 -1.13 -2.56
CA THR A 135 10.98 -1.41 -2.90
C THR A 135 10.74 -1.07 -4.36
N PRO A 136 9.91 -1.85 -5.07
CA PRO A 136 9.35 -1.39 -6.34
C PRO A 136 8.53 -0.11 -6.11
N VAL A 137 8.68 0.85 -7.04
CA VAL A 137 8.01 2.14 -6.96
C VAL A 137 7.29 2.44 -8.27
N PHE A 138 6.01 2.74 -8.19
CA PHE A 138 5.19 3.20 -9.31
C PHE A 138 4.91 4.69 -9.15
N ALA A 139 5.01 5.46 -10.23
CA ALA A 139 4.78 6.90 -10.23
C ALA A 139 3.83 7.30 -11.38
N PRO A 140 2.52 7.30 -11.15
CA PRO A 140 1.54 7.62 -12.18
C PRO A 140 1.54 9.11 -12.54
N ALA A 141 1.22 9.40 -13.82
CA ALA A 141 1.03 10.75 -14.34
C ALA A 141 -0.46 11.13 -14.57
N SER A 142 -1.38 10.20 -14.34
CA SER A 142 -2.83 10.40 -14.48
C SER A 142 -3.60 9.54 -13.48
N VAL A 143 -4.90 9.81 -13.30
CA VAL A 143 -5.76 8.98 -12.45
C VAL A 143 -5.91 7.58 -13.03
N GLN A 144 -6.02 7.44 -14.37
CA GLN A 144 -6.09 6.13 -15.01
C GLN A 144 -4.80 5.32 -14.79
N GLU A 145 -3.64 5.93 -14.96
CA GLU A 145 -2.37 5.25 -14.68
C GLU A 145 -2.25 4.84 -13.22
N ALA A 146 -2.70 5.69 -12.30
CA ALA A 146 -2.70 5.35 -10.88
C ALA A 146 -3.57 4.12 -10.58
N VAL A 147 -4.75 4.03 -11.17
CA VAL A 147 -5.63 2.86 -11.05
C VAL A 147 -4.93 1.60 -11.58
N ASP A 148 -4.35 1.67 -12.77
CA ASP A 148 -3.65 0.53 -13.38
C ASP A 148 -2.45 0.10 -12.54
N MET A 149 -1.64 1.07 -12.07
CA MET A 149 -0.45 0.83 -11.24
C MET A 149 -0.78 0.32 -9.84
N ILE A 150 -1.86 0.78 -9.21
CA ILE A 150 -2.30 0.27 -7.90
C ILE A 150 -2.69 -1.20 -8.03
N ILE A 151 -3.45 -1.57 -9.05
CA ILE A 151 -3.82 -2.98 -9.28
C ILE A 151 -2.56 -3.82 -9.51
N GLU A 152 -1.64 -3.36 -10.35
CA GLU A 152 -0.37 -4.05 -10.59
C GLU A 152 0.52 -4.12 -9.34
N ALA A 153 0.50 -3.10 -8.48
CA ALA A 153 1.30 -3.06 -7.26
C ALA A 153 0.97 -4.20 -6.30
N PHE A 154 -0.29 -4.59 -6.18
CA PHE A 154 -0.68 -5.76 -5.37
C PHE A 154 -0.13 -7.07 -5.94
N ASP A 155 -0.16 -7.23 -7.26
CA ASP A 155 0.38 -8.42 -7.91
C ASP A 155 1.91 -8.49 -7.75
N VAL A 156 2.59 -7.36 -7.92
CA VAL A 156 4.06 -7.25 -7.72
C VAL A 156 4.43 -7.51 -6.26
N ALA A 157 3.67 -6.96 -5.30
CA ALA A 157 3.90 -7.20 -3.89
C ALA A 157 3.78 -8.69 -3.54
N ASP A 158 2.73 -9.35 -4.00
CA ASP A 158 2.48 -10.77 -3.76
C ASP A 158 3.54 -11.66 -4.44
N LEU A 159 3.88 -11.36 -5.70
CA LEU A 159 4.81 -12.16 -6.50
C LEU A 159 6.24 -12.13 -5.95
N TYR A 160 6.69 -10.95 -5.51
CA TYR A 160 8.06 -10.75 -5.01
C TYR A 160 8.15 -10.73 -3.48
N ARG A 161 7.04 -10.85 -2.77
CA ARG A 161 6.97 -10.82 -1.29
C ARG A 161 7.68 -9.60 -0.72
N THR A 162 7.26 -8.42 -1.16
CA THR A 162 7.90 -7.16 -0.78
C THR A 162 6.85 -6.04 -0.66
N PRO A 163 7.07 -5.04 0.20
CA PRO A 163 6.26 -3.83 0.12
C PRO A 163 6.47 -3.13 -1.23
N VAL A 164 5.40 -2.57 -1.78
CA VAL A 164 5.43 -1.80 -3.02
C VAL A 164 4.91 -0.40 -2.74
N MET A 165 5.59 0.62 -3.26
CA MET A 165 5.16 2.01 -3.12
C MET A 165 4.51 2.53 -4.40
N VAL A 166 3.44 3.30 -4.23
CA VAL A 166 2.84 4.09 -5.31
C VAL A 166 2.97 5.56 -4.93
N LEU A 167 3.64 6.34 -5.78
CA LEU A 167 3.87 7.77 -5.59
C LEU A 167 2.88 8.58 -6.43
N ALA A 168 1.72 8.88 -5.90
CA ALA A 168 0.85 9.91 -6.44
C ALA A 168 1.18 11.26 -5.77
N ASP A 169 0.56 12.31 -6.20
CA ASP A 169 0.63 13.61 -5.54
C ASP A 169 -0.77 14.18 -5.29
N GLY A 170 -0.82 15.29 -4.56
CA GLY A 170 -2.09 15.94 -4.25
C GLY A 170 -2.84 16.44 -5.48
N MET A 171 -2.16 16.69 -6.61
CA MET A 171 -2.83 17.08 -7.86
C MET A 171 -3.62 15.90 -8.42
N ILE A 172 -2.95 14.75 -8.63
CA ILE A 172 -3.59 13.53 -9.15
C ILE A 172 -4.67 13.05 -8.19
N GLY A 173 -4.44 13.15 -6.87
CA GLY A 173 -5.43 12.75 -5.87
C GLY A 173 -6.70 13.58 -5.87
N GLN A 174 -6.60 14.88 -6.19
CA GLN A 174 -7.74 15.79 -6.15
C GLN A 174 -8.42 16.03 -7.52
N MET A 175 -7.73 15.80 -8.63
CA MET A 175 -8.31 15.97 -9.95
C MET A 175 -9.37 14.90 -10.26
N MET A 176 -10.29 15.23 -11.14
CA MET A 176 -11.30 14.30 -11.63
C MET A 176 -10.99 13.91 -13.08
N GLU A 177 -10.99 12.62 -13.34
CA GLU A 177 -10.81 12.07 -14.69
C GLU A 177 -11.82 10.95 -14.98
N PRO A 178 -12.14 10.70 -16.26
CA PRO A 178 -12.90 9.53 -16.66
C PRO A 178 -12.01 8.29 -16.61
N VAL A 179 -12.30 7.38 -15.68
CA VAL A 179 -11.53 6.15 -15.41
C VAL A 179 -12.25 4.93 -15.97
N ASP A 180 -11.50 4.07 -16.64
CA ASP A 180 -11.93 2.76 -17.13
C ASP A 180 -11.42 1.65 -16.21
N PHE A 181 -12.30 1.05 -15.41
CA PHE A 181 -11.97 -0.07 -14.53
C PHE A 181 -12.05 -1.43 -15.24
N ASP A 182 -12.73 -1.51 -16.38
CA ASP A 182 -12.88 -2.73 -17.17
C ASP A 182 -11.77 -2.89 -18.23
N LYS A 183 -10.81 -1.98 -18.26
CA LYS A 183 -9.67 -2.05 -19.15
C LYS A 183 -8.98 -3.41 -19.03
N GLU A 184 -8.71 -4.04 -20.15
CA GLU A 184 -7.95 -5.30 -20.17
C GLU A 184 -6.59 -5.11 -19.54
N ARG A 185 -6.27 -5.95 -18.54
CA ARG A 185 -5.02 -5.92 -17.80
C ARG A 185 -4.34 -7.28 -17.91
N LYS A 186 -3.02 -7.27 -17.83
CA LYS A 186 -2.23 -8.49 -17.77
C LYS A 186 -2.54 -9.20 -16.46
N ILE A 187 -3.16 -10.38 -16.55
CA ILE A 187 -3.36 -11.25 -15.40
C ILE A 187 -2.02 -11.92 -15.06
N ARG A 188 -1.59 -11.79 -13.81
CA ARG A 188 -0.43 -12.47 -13.29
C ARG A 188 -0.87 -13.69 -12.48
N GLU A 189 -0.22 -14.81 -12.68
CA GLU A 189 -0.41 -15.99 -11.82
C GLU A 189 0.32 -15.75 -10.49
N ILE A 190 -0.44 -15.65 -9.41
CA ILE A 190 0.10 -15.45 -8.06
C ILE A 190 0.22 -16.82 -7.39
N PRO A 191 1.43 -17.22 -6.96
CA PRO A 191 1.64 -18.48 -6.24
C PRO A 191 0.83 -18.55 -4.94
N GLU A 192 0.46 -19.78 -4.55
CA GLU A 192 -0.17 -19.99 -3.24
C GLU A 192 0.73 -19.49 -2.11
N LYS A 193 0.14 -18.73 -1.18
CA LYS A 193 0.86 -18.10 -0.07
C LYS A 193 1.12 -19.10 1.08
N THR A 194 1.86 -20.16 0.80
CA THR A 194 2.17 -21.21 1.78
C THR A 194 3.00 -20.73 2.97
N TRP A 195 3.64 -19.57 2.84
CA TRP A 195 4.41 -18.90 3.88
C TRP A 195 3.55 -18.15 4.90
N ALA A 196 2.28 -17.86 4.59
CA ALA A 196 1.41 -17.00 5.39
C ALA A 196 1.07 -17.61 6.76
N ALA A 197 0.97 -16.76 7.77
CA ALA A 197 0.56 -17.12 9.13
C ALA A 197 -0.97 -17.13 9.27
N ASN A 198 -1.67 -17.87 8.40
CA ASN A 198 -3.13 -17.92 8.31
C ASN A 198 -3.76 -19.16 8.96
N GLY A 199 -2.96 -19.90 9.75
CA GLY A 199 -3.36 -21.17 10.32
C GLY A 199 -3.25 -22.32 9.31
N THR A 200 -3.11 -23.54 9.83
CA THR A 200 -2.90 -24.72 9.01
C THR A 200 -3.97 -25.80 9.20
N GLY A 201 -4.84 -25.64 10.21
CA GLY A 201 -5.78 -26.68 10.61
C GLY A 201 -5.09 -28.00 11.00
N GLY A 202 -3.83 -27.94 11.44
CA GLY A 202 -3.00 -29.11 11.76
C GLY A 202 -2.36 -29.79 10.56
N LYS A 203 -2.50 -29.26 9.35
CA LYS A 203 -1.98 -29.89 8.12
C LYS A 203 -0.49 -29.70 7.90
N ARG A 204 0.12 -28.69 8.50
CA ARG A 204 1.55 -28.39 8.44
C ARG A 204 2.03 -27.70 9.71
N GLN A 205 3.32 -27.55 9.88
CA GLN A 205 3.89 -26.74 10.96
C GLN A 205 3.45 -25.27 10.81
N PRO A 206 3.20 -24.55 11.92
CA PRO A 206 2.89 -23.12 11.89
C PRO A 206 4.04 -22.33 11.24
N ASN A 207 3.68 -21.36 10.41
CA ASN A 207 4.65 -20.38 9.91
C ASN A 207 4.89 -19.30 10.96
N VAL A 208 6.11 -18.79 10.97
CA VAL A 208 6.51 -17.65 11.79
C VAL A 208 6.93 -16.51 10.86
N ILE A 209 6.31 -15.37 11.01
CA ILE A 209 6.65 -14.16 10.27
C ILE A 209 7.39 -13.23 11.22
N ASN A 210 8.66 -12.99 10.95
CA ASN A 210 9.48 -12.07 11.73
C ASN A 210 10.59 -11.46 10.87
N SER A 211 11.12 -10.33 11.32
CA SER A 211 12.26 -9.63 10.70
C SER A 211 13.53 -9.76 11.53
N LEU A 212 13.57 -10.72 12.46
CA LEU A 212 14.68 -10.90 13.38
C LEU A 212 15.70 -11.89 12.82
N TYR A 213 16.89 -11.41 12.55
CA TYR A 213 18.03 -12.21 12.14
C TYR A 213 19.06 -12.23 13.27
N LEU A 214 19.10 -13.33 14.04
CA LEU A 214 19.89 -13.41 15.27
C LEU A 214 21.36 -13.81 15.02
N SER A 215 21.71 -14.24 13.82
CA SER A 215 23.07 -14.74 13.57
C SER A 215 23.40 -14.77 12.08
N LEU A 216 24.66 -14.42 11.76
CA LEU A 216 25.22 -14.54 10.41
C LEU A 216 25.26 -15.98 9.88
N ILE A 217 25.18 -17.00 10.75
CA ILE A 217 25.14 -18.41 10.32
C ILE A 217 23.77 -18.83 9.75
N HIS A 218 22.78 -17.97 9.81
CA HIS A 218 21.46 -18.21 9.24
C HIS A 218 21.24 -17.45 7.90
N ILE A 219 22.28 -16.82 7.40
CA ILE A 219 22.29 -16.14 6.09
C ILE A 219 22.79 -17.11 5.03
#